data_dd9e6040d23cf3a837a70f20ef134792
#
_entry.id   dd9e6040d23cf3a837a70f20ef134792
#
_cell.length_a   1.000
_cell.length_b   1.000
_cell.length_c   1.000
_cell.angle_alpha   90.00
_cell.angle_beta   90.00
_cell.angle_gamma   90.00
#
_symmetry.space_group_name_H-M   'P 1'
#
loop_
_entity.id
_entity.type
_entity.pdbx_description
1 polymer ?
#
loop_
_entity_poly.entity_id
_entity_poly.type
_entity_poly.pdbx_seq_one_letter_code
_entity_poly.pdbx_strand_id
1 'polypeptide(L)'
;MAGNGLVEESYICKLLEGGSLDTFKESGLRDEMFLTCKDQIQFIQKHEAEYKQLPDKMIFLQKFKDFQMLEVTESMDYLADRIKEQFLYTKLVPIVQEGGNLLREDSLKAYDYLRAALETLQKDNPVSKNREGVDIISSAKDRLSSYLKRCDMKGLMGIPTGLTQLDDLTNGWLFGEELVIITGRTNVGKSWIAEFFGTVAWEAGYKILQYSGEMSVEMVGFRFDTLHKHFSNMGLLNGSGILGKKEGSDGAKLLQDDYKNYISQLSTKSGYVIVTPDDFGGRKPTIGELETLAKKLGSDMIIIDQLSLMTDQSRADTPRIAYNNISEDAFMLSKKLGKPVIMLAQANREAVKNKKKGQSPELHDLAESDGVAQNATRVISLSVIDGILKLSMKKNRYGINNKDVMVMWDINAGYIKPLLENKEGEKGEAEDYGF
;
A
#
# COMPACT_ATOMS: atom_id res chain seq x y z
N MET A 1 -13.59 16.45 -36.16
CA MET A 1 -14.91 15.87 -35.77
C MET A 1 -15.47 14.84 -36.77
N ALA A 2 -14.94 14.67 -37.94
CA ALA A 2 -15.43 13.69 -38.95
C ALA A 2 -14.98 12.22 -38.72
N GLY A 3 -14.12 11.95 -37.76
CA GLY A 3 -13.58 10.61 -37.51
C GLY A 3 -14.30 9.79 -36.41
N ASN A 4 -15.17 10.42 -35.62
CA ASN A 4 -15.75 9.75 -34.45
C ASN A 4 -16.82 8.71 -34.82
N GLY A 5 -17.66 9.00 -35.80
CA GLY A 5 -18.71 8.06 -36.27
C GLY A 5 -18.11 6.78 -36.86
N LEU A 6 -17.01 6.93 -37.58
CA LEU A 6 -16.39 5.80 -38.30
C LEU A 6 -15.91 4.66 -37.39
N VAL A 7 -15.38 5.00 -36.21
CA VAL A 7 -14.89 4.00 -35.24
C VAL A 7 -16.06 3.25 -34.58
N GLU A 8 -17.13 3.96 -34.23
CA GLU A 8 -18.33 3.35 -33.67
C GLU A 8 -19.07 2.48 -34.68
N GLU A 9 -19.18 2.94 -35.93
CA GLU A 9 -19.72 2.16 -37.03
C GLU A 9 -18.88 0.92 -37.30
N SER A 10 -17.55 1.03 -37.33
CA SER A 10 -16.64 -0.10 -37.50
C SER A 10 -16.80 -1.14 -36.36
N TYR A 11 -16.96 -0.70 -35.13
CA TYR A 11 -17.21 -1.60 -34.00
C TYR A 11 -18.51 -2.37 -34.18
N ILE A 12 -19.62 -1.69 -34.57
CA ILE A 12 -20.92 -2.31 -34.82
C ILE A 12 -20.85 -3.30 -36.00
N CYS A 13 -20.20 -2.93 -37.08
CA CYS A 13 -20.01 -3.82 -38.24
C CYS A 13 -19.32 -5.12 -37.82
N LYS A 14 -18.22 -5.01 -37.10
CA LYS A 14 -17.46 -6.18 -36.63
C LYS A 14 -18.24 -7.00 -35.61
N LEU A 15 -19.03 -6.37 -34.73
CA LEU A 15 -19.91 -7.04 -33.80
C LEU A 15 -20.96 -7.90 -34.55
N LEU A 16 -21.57 -7.35 -35.62
CA LEU A 16 -22.55 -8.04 -36.44
C LEU A 16 -21.94 -9.11 -37.37
N GLU A 17 -20.62 -9.08 -37.61
CA GLU A 17 -19.93 -10.05 -38.47
C GLU A 17 -19.53 -11.37 -37.82
N GLY A 18 -19.59 -11.45 -36.53
CA GLY A 18 -19.20 -12.65 -35.80
C GLY A 18 -18.76 -12.38 -34.39
N GLY A 19 -19.05 -11.17 -33.90
CA GLY A 19 -18.83 -10.78 -32.49
C GLY A 19 -19.87 -11.42 -31.57
N SER A 20 -19.65 -11.25 -30.31
CA SER A 20 -20.56 -11.63 -29.22
C SER A 20 -20.78 -10.43 -28.31
N LEU A 21 -21.98 -10.32 -27.73
CA LEU A 21 -22.21 -9.30 -26.68
C LEU A 21 -21.38 -9.54 -25.42
N ASP A 22 -20.84 -10.73 -25.24
CA ASP A 22 -19.87 -10.99 -24.18
C ASP A 22 -18.58 -10.20 -24.43
N THR A 23 -18.12 -10.12 -25.67
CA THR A 23 -16.97 -9.27 -26.06
C THR A 23 -17.24 -7.79 -25.78
N PHE A 24 -18.49 -7.32 -26.03
CA PHE A 24 -18.89 -5.95 -25.66
C PHE A 24 -18.83 -5.72 -24.14
N LYS A 25 -19.35 -6.65 -23.35
CA LYS A 25 -19.32 -6.57 -21.88
C LYS A 25 -17.88 -6.66 -21.32
N GLU A 26 -17.11 -7.62 -21.82
CA GLU A 26 -15.72 -7.83 -21.43
C GLU A 26 -14.83 -6.63 -21.78
N SER A 27 -15.11 -5.94 -22.88
CA SER A 27 -14.41 -4.73 -23.25
C SER A 27 -14.68 -3.55 -22.28
N GLY A 28 -15.72 -3.63 -21.43
CA GLY A 28 -16.12 -2.56 -20.52
C GLY A 28 -16.77 -1.36 -21.21
N LEU A 29 -17.25 -1.54 -22.44
CA LEU A 29 -18.01 -0.52 -23.15
C LEU A 29 -19.44 -0.41 -22.58
N ARG A 30 -19.99 0.79 -22.65
CA ARG A 30 -21.40 1.09 -22.34
C ARG A 30 -22.01 1.80 -23.53
N ASP A 31 -23.33 1.69 -23.67
CA ASP A 31 -24.06 2.39 -24.73
C ASP A 31 -23.88 3.90 -24.71
N GLU A 32 -23.69 4.48 -23.52
CA GLU A 32 -23.41 5.93 -23.33
C GLU A 32 -22.08 6.40 -23.95
N MET A 33 -21.16 5.49 -24.24
CA MET A 33 -19.88 5.80 -24.88
C MET A 33 -19.98 5.95 -26.40
N PHE A 34 -21.06 5.43 -26.96
CA PHE A 34 -21.36 5.60 -28.38
C PHE A 34 -22.06 6.95 -28.58
N LEU A 35 -21.32 7.92 -29.05
CA LEU A 35 -21.77 9.31 -29.18
C LEU A 35 -22.69 9.48 -30.41
N THR A 36 -22.44 8.71 -31.46
CA THR A 36 -23.18 8.76 -32.74
C THR A 36 -24.05 7.53 -32.98
N CYS A 37 -23.64 6.37 -32.50
CA CYS A 37 -24.29 5.09 -32.75
C CYS A 37 -24.98 4.49 -31.52
N LYS A 38 -25.43 5.33 -30.60
CA LYS A 38 -26.07 4.88 -29.35
C LYS A 38 -27.34 4.07 -29.59
N ASP A 39 -28.18 4.49 -30.49
CA ASP A 39 -29.45 3.82 -30.79
C ASP A 39 -29.23 2.45 -31.45
N GLN A 40 -28.17 2.34 -32.25
CA GLN A 40 -27.79 1.13 -32.93
C GLN A 40 -27.30 0.06 -31.91
N ILE A 41 -26.44 0.45 -30.99
CA ILE A 41 -25.96 -0.48 -29.97
C ILE A 41 -27.07 -0.91 -29.00
N GLN A 42 -27.95 0.01 -28.62
CA GLN A 42 -29.10 -0.31 -27.77
C GLN A 42 -30.08 -1.26 -28.46
N PHE A 43 -30.25 -1.12 -29.77
CA PHE A 43 -31.07 -2.06 -30.52
C PHE A 43 -30.45 -3.46 -30.53
N ILE A 44 -29.12 -3.57 -30.74
CA ILE A 44 -28.42 -4.85 -30.75
C ILE A 44 -28.55 -5.52 -29.36
N GLN A 45 -28.35 -4.78 -28.29
CA GLN A 45 -28.48 -5.28 -26.92
C GLN A 45 -29.90 -5.77 -26.61
N LYS A 46 -30.91 -4.99 -27.01
CA LYS A 46 -32.33 -5.36 -26.82
C LYS A 46 -32.70 -6.61 -27.59
N HIS A 47 -32.24 -6.73 -28.86
CA HIS A 47 -32.49 -7.87 -29.69
C HIS A 47 -31.87 -9.15 -29.11
N GLU A 48 -30.62 -9.06 -28.61
CA GLU A 48 -29.97 -10.20 -27.97
C GLU A 48 -30.64 -10.59 -26.65
N ALA A 49 -31.07 -9.61 -25.85
CA ALA A 49 -31.79 -9.88 -24.60
C ALA A 49 -33.10 -10.65 -24.86
N GLU A 50 -33.82 -10.33 -25.97
CA GLU A 50 -35.12 -10.88 -26.30
C GLU A 50 -34.98 -12.25 -27.06
N TYR A 51 -34.06 -12.33 -28.01
CA TYR A 51 -33.95 -13.49 -28.91
C TYR A 51 -32.71 -14.36 -28.66
N LYS A 52 -31.85 -14.02 -27.71
CA LYS A 52 -30.59 -14.72 -27.35
C LYS A 52 -29.62 -14.87 -28.51
N GLN A 53 -29.71 -13.98 -29.50
CA GLN A 53 -28.81 -13.90 -30.64
C GLN A 53 -28.73 -12.46 -31.15
N LEU A 54 -27.62 -12.13 -31.79
CA LEU A 54 -27.44 -10.83 -32.44
C LEU A 54 -28.42 -10.71 -33.63
N PRO A 55 -28.85 -9.47 -33.97
CA PRO A 55 -29.66 -9.28 -35.18
C PRO A 55 -28.85 -9.62 -36.43
N ASP A 56 -29.51 -10.24 -37.41
CA ASP A 56 -28.94 -10.38 -38.73
C ASP A 56 -28.68 -9.02 -39.38
N LYS A 57 -27.65 -8.92 -40.23
CA LYS A 57 -27.28 -7.69 -40.94
C LYS A 57 -28.46 -7.08 -41.73
N MET A 58 -29.29 -7.92 -42.34
CA MET A 58 -30.47 -7.44 -43.08
C MET A 58 -31.54 -6.84 -42.18
N ILE A 59 -31.79 -7.46 -41.03
CA ILE A 59 -32.73 -6.95 -40.03
C ILE A 59 -32.21 -5.62 -39.45
N PHE A 60 -30.92 -5.52 -39.17
CA PHE A 60 -30.30 -4.30 -38.67
C PHE A 60 -30.38 -3.16 -39.69
N LEU A 61 -30.03 -3.41 -40.98
CA LEU A 61 -30.10 -2.42 -42.06
C LEU A 61 -31.52 -2.01 -42.39
N GLN A 62 -32.48 -2.92 -42.26
CA GLN A 62 -33.91 -2.55 -42.43
C GLN A 62 -34.38 -1.48 -41.43
N LYS A 63 -33.83 -1.56 -40.22
CA LYS A 63 -34.15 -0.57 -39.17
C LYS A 63 -33.32 0.70 -39.29
N PHE A 64 -32.03 0.60 -39.59
CA PHE A 64 -31.12 1.71 -39.74
C PHE A 64 -30.66 1.89 -41.18
N LYS A 65 -31.55 2.43 -42.02
CA LYS A 65 -31.37 2.54 -43.48
C LYS A 65 -30.18 3.36 -43.91
N ASP A 66 -29.78 4.34 -43.08
CA ASP A 66 -28.67 5.25 -43.35
C ASP A 66 -27.31 4.70 -42.81
N PHE A 67 -27.32 3.53 -42.18
CA PHE A 67 -26.10 2.91 -41.66
C PHE A 67 -25.33 2.19 -42.78
N GLN A 68 -24.02 2.49 -42.86
CA GLN A 68 -23.16 1.87 -43.89
C GLN A 68 -22.36 0.71 -43.28
N MET A 69 -22.46 -0.45 -43.90
CA MET A 69 -21.63 -1.59 -43.52
C MET A 69 -20.21 -1.39 -44.08
N LEU A 70 -19.23 -1.45 -43.19
CA LEU A 70 -17.80 -1.28 -43.48
C LEU A 70 -17.07 -2.62 -43.40
N GLU A 71 -16.10 -2.85 -44.27
CA GLU A 71 -15.13 -3.92 -44.07
C GLU A 71 -14.09 -3.46 -43.05
N VAL A 72 -13.99 -4.16 -41.92
CA VAL A 72 -13.17 -3.78 -40.78
C VAL A 72 -12.09 -4.81 -40.52
N THR A 73 -10.84 -4.44 -40.63
CA THR A 73 -9.67 -5.27 -40.38
C THR A 73 -9.17 -5.21 -38.95
N GLU A 74 -9.41 -4.11 -38.23
CA GLU A 74 -8.98 -3.87 -36.86
C GLU A 74 -9.62 -4.86 -35.89
N SER A 75 -8.92 -5.08 -34.74
CA SER A 75 -9.44 -5.92 -33.67
C SER A 75 -10.55 -5.22 -32.89
N MET A 76 -11.47 -6.01 -32.29
CA MET A 76 -12.51 -5.49 -31.40
C MET A 76 -11.92 -4.69 -30.24
N ASP A 77 -10.80 -5.15 -29.66
CA ASP A 77 -10.13 -4.49 -28.54
C ASP A 77 -9.61 -3.11 -28.94
N TYR A 78 -8.99 -3.00 -30.12
CA TYR A 78 -8.52 -1.70 -30.62
C TYR A 78 -9.67 -0.72 -30.81
N LEU A 79 -10.76 -1.16 -31.42
CA LEU A 79 -11.94 -0.31 -31.63
C LEU A 79 -12.60 0.08 -30.31
N ALA A 80 -12.68 -0.83 -29.34
CA ALA A 80 -13.19 -0.56 -28.01
C ALA A 80 -12.35 0.49 -27.28
N ASP A 81 -11.03 0.39 -27.34
CA ASP A 81 -10.13 1.36 -26.70
C ASP A 81 -10.23 2.74 -27.35
N ARG A 82 -10.41 2.82 -28.66
CA ARG A 82 -10.64 4.09 -29.36
C ARG A 82 -11.98 4.73 -29.00
N ILE A 83 -13.05 3.96 -28.82
CA ILE A 83 -14.35 4.47 -28.35
C ILE A 83 -14.21 5.06 -26.94
N LYS A 84 -13.52 4.34 -26.05
CA LYS A 84 -13.27 4.83 -24.66
C LYS A 84 -12.44 6.13 -24.66
N GLU A 85 -11.40 6.20 -25.46
CA GLU A 85 -10.57 7.39 -25.61
C GLU A 85 -11.38 8.59 -26.09
N GLN A 86 -12.22 8.40 -27.11
CA GLN A 86 -13.11 9.44 -27.64
C GLN A 86 -14.11 9.92 -26.60
N PHE A 87 -14.73 9.00 -25.88
CA PHE A 87 -15.65 9.34 -24.80
C PHE A 87 -14.95 10.14 -23.70
N LEU A 88 -13.78 9.70 -23.26
CA LEU A 88 -12.99 10.40 -22.24
C LEU A 88 -12.63 11.81 -22.71
N TYR A 89 -12.19 11.96 -23.95
CA TYR A 89 -11.90 13.26 -24.56
C TYR A 89 -13.07 14.21 -24.49
N THR A 90 -14.27 13.70 -24.87
CA THR A 90 -15.51 14.50 -24.84
C THR A 90 -15.88 14.98 -23.43
N LYS A 91 -15.58 14.18 -22.41
CA LYS A 91 -15.80 14.55 -21.01
C LYS A 91 -14.74 15.51 -20.46
N LEU A 92 -13.49 15.36 -20.89
CA LEU A 92 -12.38 16.19 -20.41
C LEU A 92 -12.38 17.61 -21.00
N VAL A 93 -12.74 17.76 -22.27
CA VAL A 93 -12.71 19.06 -22.95
C VAL A 93 -13.46 20.15 -22.19
N PRO A 94 -14.73 19.98 -21.80
CA PRO A 94 -15.46 21.02 -21.06
C PRO A 94 -14.84 21.31 -19.69
N ILE A 95 -14.30 20.28 -18.99
CA ILE A 95 -13.64 20.45 -17.70
C ILE A 95 -12.39 21.34 -17.84
N VAL A 96 -11.57 21.06 -18.85
CA VAL A 96 -10.35 21.86 -19.11
C VAL A 96 -10.70 23.28 -19.55
N GLN A 97 -11.71 23.44 -20.39
CA GLN A 97 -12.16 24.77 -20.85
C GLN A 97 -12.64 25.63 -19.68
N GLU A 98 -13.51 25.09 -18.84
CA GLU A 98 -14.03 25.80 -17.67
C GLU A 98 -12.94 26.06 -16.63
N GLY A 99 -12.07 25.09 -16.37
CA GLY A 99 -10.90 25.28 -15.52
C GLY A 99 -9.97 26.37 -16.05
N GLY A 100 -9.79 26.47 -17.37
CA GLY A 100 -9.02 27.52 -18.03
C GLY A 100 -9.67 28.92 -17.92
N ASN A 101 -10.99 28.98 -17.93
CA ASN A 101 -11.73 30.23 -17.71
C ASN A 101 -11.56 30.71 -16.26
N LEU A 102 -11.80 29.83 -15.30
CA LEU A 102 -11.65 30.12 -13.89
C LEU A 102 -10.22 30.50 -13.51
N LEU A 103 -9.21 29.92 -14.18
CA LEU A 103 -7.80 30.23 -13.93
C LEU A 103 -7.46 31.69 -14.24
N ARG A 104 -8.18 32.35 -15.17
CA ARG A 104 -8.01 33.76 -15.50
C ARG A 104 -8.57 34.70 -14.41
N GLU A 105 -9.49 34.21 -13.60
CA GLU A 105 -10.16 34.99 -12.56
C GLU A 105 -9.55 34.72 -11.17
N ASP A 106 -9.42 33.43 -10.80
CA ASP A 106 -8.96 32.99 -9.49
C ASP A 106 -8.34 31.59 -9.59
N SER A 107 -7.04 31.50 -9.35
CA SER A 107 -6.30 30.24 -9.44
C SER A 107 -6.72 29.20 -8.39
N LEU A 108 -7.18 29.62 -7.20
CA LEU A 108 -7.64 28.70 -6.18
C LEU A 108 -9.00 28.08 -6.53
N LYS A 109 -9.91 28.90 -7.06
CA LYS A 109 -11.20 28.40 -7.56
C LYS A 109 -11.02 27.46 -8.74
N ALA A 110 -10.12 27.76 -9.66
CA ALA A 110 -9.79 26.89 -10.77
C ALA A 110 -9.23 25.54 -10.29
N TYR A 111 -8.34 25.55 -9.31
CA TYR A 111 -7.78 24.32 -8.72
C TYR A 111 -8.88 23.47 -8.06
N ASP A 112 -9.74 24.07 -7.23
CA ASP A 112 -10.82 23.36 -6.53
C ASP A 112 -11.83 22.78 -7.53
N TYR A 113 -12.20 23.54 -8.57
CA TYR A 113 -13.07 23.06 -9.63
C TYR A 113 -12.47 21.87 -10.39
N LEU A 114 -11.24 22.02 -10.88
CA LEU A 114 -10.58 20.95 -11.64
C LEU A 114 -10.44 19.68 -10.81
N ARG A 115 -10.07 19.80 -9.54
CA ARG A 115 -9.97 18.66 -8.64
C ARG A 115 -11.33 17.96 -8.48
N ALA A 116 -12.38 18.68 -8.14
CA ALA A 116 -13.72 18.11 -7.95
C ALA A 116 -14.27 17.48 -9.23
N ALA A 117 -14.07 18.14 -10.39
CA ALA A 117 -14.53 17.63 -11.67
C ALA A 117 -13.77 16.35 -12.10
N LEU A 118 -12.46 16.29 -11.87
CA LEU A 118 -11.66 15.10 -12.16
C LEU A 118 -11.99 13.95 -11.21
N GLU A 119 -12.22 14.21 -9.92
CA GLU A 119 -12.69 13.20 -8.95
C GLU A 119 -14.06 12.61 -9.36
N THR A 120 -14.98 13.46 -9.80
CA THR A 120 -16.29 13.03 -10.33
C THR A 120 -16.12 12.19 -11.59
N LEU A 121 -15.31 12.66 -12.54
CA LEU A 121 -15.01 11.91 -13.76
C LEU A 121 -14.36 10.56 -13.47
N GLN A 122 -13.52 10.46 -12.44
CA GLN A 122 -12.87 9.22 -12.03
C GLN A 122 -13.89 8.23 -11.43
N LYS A 123 -14.87 8.69 -10.67
CA LYS A 123 -15.95 7.86 -10.12
C LYS A 123 -16.88 7.32 -11.21
N ASP A 124 -17.18 8.16 -12.20
CA ASP A 124 -18.07 7.82 -13.31
C ASP A 124 -17.34 7.16 -14.49
N ASN A 125 -16.01 7.02 -14.40
CA ASN A 125 -15.18 6.57 -15.52
C ASN A 125 -15.23 5.05 -15.67
N PRO A 126 -15.85 4.57 -16.76
CA PRO A 126 -15.93 3.15 -17.07
C PRO A 126 -14.59 2.54 -17.55
N VAL A 127 -13.53 3.33 -17.67
CA VAL A 127 -12.18 2.85 -18.02
C VAL A 127 -11.53 2.09 -16.86
N SER A 128 -12.01 2.26 -15.60
CA SER A 128 -11.70 1.30 -14.56
C SER A 128 -12.44 0.00 -14.90
N LYS A 129 -11.71 -1.06 -15.20
CA LYS A 129 -12.27 -2.41 -15.34
C LYS A 129 -13.01 -2.74 -14.05
N ASN A 130 -14.33 -2.43 -13.99
CA ASN A 130 -15.20 -2.99 -12.98
C ASN A 130 -15.23 -4.49 -13.30
N ARG A 131 -14.41 -5.27 -12.62
CA ARG A 131 -14.53 -6.72 -12.66
C ARG A 131 -15.90 -7.06 -12.11
N GLU A 132 -16.77 -7.61 -12.93
CA GLU A 132 -18.05 -8.20 -12.50
C GLU A 132 -17.80 -9.46 -11.65
N GLY A 133 -16.99 -9.32 -10.58
CA GLY A 133 -16.63 -10.48 -9.77
C GLY A 133 -15.81 -11.53 -10.54
N VAL A 134 -15.50 -12.61 -9.83
CA VAL A 134 -14.83 -13.80 -10.41
C VAL A 134 -15.64 -15.01 -9.98
N ASP A 135 -16.08 -15.81 -10.93
CA ASP A 135 -16.69 -17.10 -10.62
C ASP A 135 -15.63 -18.02 -10.00
N ILE A 136 -15.93 -18.49 -8.79
CA ILE A 136 -15.02 -19.31 -7.98
C ILE A 136 -14.72 -20.66 -8.65
N ILE A 137 -15.63 -21.17 -9.48
CA ILE A 137 -15.45 -22.47 -10.17
C ILE A 137 -14.58 -22.29 -11.40
N SER A 138 -14.89 -21.32 -12.26
CA SER A 138 -14.13 -21.06 -13.49
C SER A 138 -12.69 -20.64 -13.19
N SER A 139 -12.43 -19.96 -12.07
CA SER A 139 -11.08 -19.55 -11.59
C SER A 139 -10.29 -20.66 -10.87
N ALA A 140 -10.79 -21.91 -10.85
CA ALA A 140 -10.11 -23.00 -10.12
C ALA A 140 -8.70 -23.29 -10.66
N LYS A 141 -8.47 -23.18 -11.96
CA LYS A 141 -7.16 -23.36 -12.59
C LYS A 141 -6.14 -22.30 -12.16
N ASP A 142 -6.59 -21.05 -11.99
CA ASP A 142 -5.72 -19.95 -11.56
C ASP A 142 -5.31 -20.15 -10.10
N ARG A 143 -6.23 -20.62 -9.26
CA ARG A 143 -5.92 -20.97 -7.86
C ARG A 143 -4.93 -22.13 -7.77
N LEU A 144 -5.09 -23.17 -8.61
CA LEU A 144 -4.14 -24.28 -8.67
C LEU A 144 -2.76 -23.78 -9.11
N SER A 145 -2.69 -22.97 -10.16
CA SER A 145 -1.43 -22.36 -10.61
C SER A 145 -0.75 -21.54 -9.51
N SER A 146 -1.54 -20.73 -8.79
CA SER A 146 -1.05 -19.95 -7.67
C SER A 146 -0.55 -20.82 -6.52
N TYR A 147 -1.23 -21.93 -6.22
CA TYR A 147 -0.80 -22.89 -5.21
C TYR A 147 0.52 -23.57 -5.59
N LEU A 148 0.63 -24.06 -6.84
CA LEU A 148 1.86 -24.71 -7.32
C LEU A 148 3.06 -23.76 -7.29
N LYS A 149 2.89 -22.50 -7.71
CA LYS A 149 3.93 -21.47 -7.58
C LYS A 149 4.40 -21.31 -6.13
N ARG A 150 3.48 -21.36 -5.16
CA ARG A 150 3.85 -21.29 -3.74
C ARG A 150 4.58 -22.53 -3.26
N CYS A 151 4.22 -23.73 -3.75
CA CYS A 151 4.94 -24.96 -3.45
C CYS A 151 6.40 -24.94 -3.95
N ASP A 152 6.64 -24.32 -5.10
CA ASP A 152 7.95 -24.20 -5.69
C ASP A 152 8.82 -23.11 -5.04
N MET A 153 8.22 -22.21 -4.25
CA MET A 153 8.95 -21.16 -3.55
C MET A 153 9.77 -21.77 -2.39
N LYS A 154 11.07 -21.53 -2.42
CA LYS A 154 11.97 -21.85 -1.29
C LYS A 154 12.05 -20.62 -0.39
N GLY A 155 11.67 -20.77 0.89
CA GLY A 155 11.73 -19.70 1.89
C GLY A 155 10.39 -19.01 2.16
N LEU A 156 10.45 -17.78 2.65
CA LEU A 156 9.27 -17.00 3.02
C LEU A 156 8.47 -16.55 1.79
N MET A 157 7.15 -16.51 1.92
CA MET A 157 6.23 -16.00 0.87
C MET A 157 6.23 -14.47 0.78
N GLY A 158 6.60 -13.80 1.86
CA GLY A 158 6.66 -12.35 1.96
C GLY A 158 8.06 -11.83 2.25
N ILE A 159 8.14 -10.52 2.53
CA ILE A 159 9.36 -9.85 2.95
C ILE A 159 9.73 -10.33 4.36
N PRO A 160 10.99 -10.74 4.63
CA PRO A 160 11.39 -11.24 5.93
C PRO A 160 11.20 -10.20 7.03
N THR A 161 10.77 -10.64 8.22
CA THR A 161 10.61 -9.77 9.39
C THR A 161 11.92 -9.59 10.15
N GLY A 162 12.88 -10.51 9.99
CA GLY A 162 14.13 -10.58 10.75
C GLY A 162 13.99 -11.29 12.09
N LEU A 163 12.80 -11.75 12.44
CA LEU A 163 12.53 -12.54 13.64
C LEU A 163 11.95 -13.89 13.22
N THR A 164 12.73 -14.97 13.31
CA THR A 164 12.30 -16.30 12.83
C THR A 164 10.98 -16.75 13.41
N GLN A 165 10.74 -16.56 14.71
CA GLN A 165 9.46 -16.88 15.35
C GLN A 165 8.28 -16.06 14.77
N LEU A 166 8.51 -14.81 14.35
CA LEU A 166 7.50 -13.99 13.71
C LEU A 166 7.31 -14.43 12.26
N ASP A 167 8.37 -14.79 11.56
CA ASP A 167 8.32 -15.33 10.21
C ASP A 167 7.56 -16.65 10.16
N ASP A 168 7.73 -17.53 11.14
CA ASP A 168 6.95 -18.78 11.30
C ASP A 168 5.44 -18.52 11.48
N LEU A 169 5.08 -17.43 12.16
CA LEU A 169 3.69 -17.04 12.38
C LEU A 169 3.07 -16.32 11.19
N THR A 170 3.87 -15.61 10.40
CA THR A 170 3.38 -14.67 9.39
C THR A 170 3.72 -15.09 7.97
N ASN A 171 4.73 -15.93 7.79
CA ASN A 171 5.37 -16.21 6.50
C ASN A 171 6.00 -14.96 5.86
N GLY A 172 6.51 -14.04 6.70
CA GLY A 172 6.95 -12.70 6.33
C GLY A 172 5.81 -11.70 6.12
N TRP A 173 6.16 -10.49 5.66
CA TRP A 173 5.18 -9.47 5.27
C TRP A 173 4.70 -9.76 3.85
N LEU A 174 3.43 -10.18 3.73
CA LEU A 174 2.90 -10.73 2.48
C LEU A 174 2.66 -9.65 1.41
N PHE A 175 2.93 -10.02 0.17
CA PHE A 175 2.49 -9.23 -0.98
C PHE A 175 0.98 -9.45 -1.23
N GLY A 176 0.33 -8.43 -1.82
CA GLY A 176 -1.08 -8.47 -2.19
C GLY A 176 -1.92 -7.51 -1.35
N GLU A 177 -2.39 -7.91 -0.20
CA GLU A 177 -3.31 -7.11 0.60
C GLU A 177 -2.95 -7.19 2.08
N GLU A 178 -1.88 -6.53 2.49
CA GLU A 178 -1.43 -6.57 3.87
C GLU A 178 -1.30 -5.19 4.51
N LEU A 179 -2.13 -4.93 5.53
CA LEU A 179 -1.98 -3.83 6.46
C LEU A 179 -1.65 -4.39 7.84
N VAL A 180 -0.45 -4.10 8.32
CA VAL A 180 0.03 -4.45 9.67
C VAL A 180 -0.05 -3.24 10.56
N ILE A 181 -0.80 -3.32 11.66
CA ILE A 181 -0.81 -2.29 12.70
C ILE A 181 0.09 -2.74 13.84
N ILE A 182 1.11 -1.92 14.14
CA ILE A 182 1.94 -2.08 15.33
C ILE A 182 1.45 -1.08 16.39
N THR A 183 0.98 -1.60 17.52
CA THR A 183 0.43 -0.77 18.59
C THR A 183 1.19 -0.97 19.90
N GLY A 184 1.12 0.03 20.78
CA GLY A 184 1.75 -0.02 22.08
C GLY A 184 1.72 1.34 22.77
N ARG A 185 2.11 1.36 24.04
CA ARG A 185 2.26 2.61 24.81
C ARG A 185 3.33 3.51 24.19
N THR A 186 3.34 4.78 24.61
CA THR A 186 4.45 5.69 24.32
C THR A 186 5.75 5.09 24.86
N ASN A 187 6.86 5.27 24.16
CA ASN A 187 8.20 4.81 24.54
C ASN A 187 8.36 3.28 24.73
N VAL A 188 7.50 2.48 24.13
CA VAL A 188 7.62 1.00 24.15
C VAL A 188 8.49 0.46 22.99
N GLY A 189 9.02 1.34 22.14
CA GLY A 189 9.89 0.95 21.04
C GLY A 189 9.21 0.71 19.69
N LYS A 190 7.97 1.21 19.47
CA LYS A 190 7.26 1.01 18.19
C LYS A 190 8.07 1.42 16.98
N SER A 191 8.62 2.63 16.98
CA SER A 191 9.42 3.17 15.87
C SER A 191 10.69 2.35 15.64
N TRP A 192 11.36 1.89 16.72
CA TRP A 192 12.54 1.02 16.61
C TRP A 192 12.23 -0.32 15.92
N ILE A 193 11.12 -0.94 16.29
CA ILE A 193 10.69 -2.22 15.69
C ILE A 193 10.28 -2.04 14.23
N ALA A 194 9.55 -0.96 13.90
CA ALA A 194 9.18 -0.70 12.52
C ALA A 194 10.40 -0.44 11.64
N GLU A 195 11.36 0.32 12.15
CA GLU A 195 12.61 0.62 11.47
C GLU A 195 13.52 -0.60 11.35
N PHE A 196 13.54 -1.47 12.36
CA PHE A 196 14.20 -2.77 12.28
C PHE A 196 13.61 -3.62 11.14
N PHE A 197 12.29 -3.72 11.02
CA PHE A 197 11.65 -4.43 9.92
C PHE A 197 12.01 -3.80 8.55
N GLY A 198 12.07 -2.47 8.48
CA GLY A 198 12.50 -1.76 7.27
C GLY A 198 13.97 -2.04 6.92
N THR A 199 14.86 -2.04 7.91
CA THR A 199 16.28 -2.31 7.72
C THR A 199 16.52 -3.75 7.23
N VAL A 200 15.88 -4.74 7.86
CA VAL A 200 15.95 -6.15 7.43
C VAL A 200 15.41 -6.34 6.02
N ALA A 201 14.27 -5.71 5.70
CA ALA A 201 13.70 -5.78 4.38
C ALA A 201 14.65 -5.17 3.32
N TRP A 202 15.27 -4.03 3.63
CA TRP A 202 16.25 -3.40 2.75
C TRP A 202 17.52 -4.24 2.58
N GLU A 203 18.05 -4.86 3.64
CA GLU A 203 19.17 -5.81 3.56
C GLU A 203 18.84 -7.02 2.67
N ALA A 204 17.59 -7.46 2.68
CA ALA A 204 17.08 -8.51 1.80
C ALA A 204 16.85 -8.05 0.34
N GLY A 205 17.14 -6.78 0.01
CA GLY A 205 17.08 -6.22 -1.35
C GLY A 205 15.77 -5.55 -1.72
N TYR A 206 14.85 -5.37 -0.79
CA TYR A 206 13.57 -4.68 -1.03
C TYR A 206 13.71 -3.16 -0.91
N LYS A 207 12.89 -2.42 -1.65
CA LYS A 207 12.82 -0.96 -1.61
C LYS A 207 11.80 -0.50 -0.58
N ILE A 208 12.23 0.35 0.35
CA ILE A 208 11.43 0.83 1.47
C ILE A 208 11.08 2.30 1.30
N LEU A 209 9.82 2.64 1.53
CA LEU A 209 9.37 4.01 1.76
C LEU A 209 8.93 4.13 3.21
N GLN A 210 9.57 4.97 3.99
CA GLN A 210 9.20 5.26 5.37
C GLN A 210 8.78 6.72 5.52
N TYR A 211 7.55 6.94 6.00
CA TYR A 211 7.12 8.23 6.49
C TYR A 211 7.41 8.32 7.99
N SER A 212 8.17 9.34 8.38
CA SER A 212 8.47 9.68 9.78
C SER A 212 7.81 11.01 10.12
N GLY A 213 6.76 10.98 10.90
CA GLY A 213 6.04 12.19 11.31
C GLY A 213 6.57 12.84 12.59
N GLU A 214 7.37 12.11 13.39
CA GLU A 214 7.90 12.60 14.67
C GLU A 214 9.39 12.95 14.62
N MET A 215 10.15 12.30 13.75
CA MET A 215 11.61 12.42 13.74
C MET A 215 12.11 12.97 12.41
N SER A 216 13.21 13.73 12.48
CA SER A 216 13.94 14.18 11.29
C SER A 216 14.59 13.00 10.56
N VAL A 217 14.91 13.21 9.27
CA VAL A 217 15.64 12.24 8.43
C VAL A 217 16.96 11.82 9.08
N GLU A 218 17.69 12.77 9.70
CA GLU A 218 18.96 12.51 10.39
C GLU A 218 18.78 11.53 11.56
N MET A 219 17.74 11.74 12.39
CA MET A 219 17.48 10.89 13.56
C MET A 219 17.08 9.45 13.15
N VAL A 220 16.28 9.32 12.10
CA VAL A 220 15.95 8.01 11.51
C VAL A 220 17.21 7.38 10.90
N GLY A 221 18.03 8.17 10.22
CA GLY A 221 19.29 7.70 9.64
C GLY A 221 20.25 7.11 10.70
N PHE A 222 20.45 7.78 11.84
CA PHE A 222 21.29 7.24 12.91
C PHE A 222 20.73 5.94 13.52
N ARG A 223 19.42 5.80 13.61
CA ARG A 223 18.81 4.54 14.04
C ARG A 223 19.01 3.42 13.01
N PHE A 224 18.84 3.74 11.73
CA PHE A 224 19.12 2.81 10.65
C PHE A 224 20.58 2.33 10.72
N ASP A 225 21.55 3.24 10.88
CA ASP A 225 22.96 2.91 10.98
C ASP A 225 23.25 2.03 12.20
N THR A 226 22.59 2.33 13.33
CA THR A 226 22.65 1.52 14.55
C THR A 226 22.09 0.12 14.33
N LEU A 227 20.93 -0.03 13.68
CA LEU A 227 20.31 -1.32 13.41
C LEU A 227 21.08 -2.14 12.37
N HIS A 228 21.66 -1.48 11.36
CA HIS A 228 22.36 -2.15 10.27
C HIS A 228 23.78 -2.61 10.65
N LYS A 229 24.53 -1.79 11.43
CA LYS A 229 25.94 -2.05 11.72
C LYS A 229 26.33 -1.94 13.19
N HIS A 230 25.33 -1.90 14.06
CA HIS A 230 25.53 -1.92 15.51
C HIS A 230 26.40 -0.78 16.06
N PHE A 231 26.38 0.38 15.40
CA PHE A 231 26.96 1.58 15.98
C PHE A 231 26.19 2.03 17.22
N SER A 232 26.89 2.55 18.22
CA SER A 232 26.23 3.14 19.39
C SER A 232 25.31 4.30 18.96
N ASN A 233 23.99 4.17 19.13
CA ASN A 233 23.06 5.23 18.81
C ASN A 233 23.34 6.53 19.61
N MET A 234 23.62 6.38 20.91
CA MET A 234 24.02 7.51 21.75
C MET A 234 25.36 8.10 21.34
N GLY A 235 26.28 7.26 20.84
CA GLY A 235 27.56 7.69 20.29
C GLY A 235 27.37 8.55 19.04
N LEU A 236 26.54 8.12 18.10
CA LEU A 236 26.20 8.90 16.91
C LEU A 236 25.49 10.22 17.26
N LEU A 237 24.46 10.18 18.10
CA LEU A 237 23.70 11.35 18.52
C LEU A 237 24.54 12.40 19.23
N ASN A 238 25.51 12.00 20.05
CA ASN A 238 26.31 12.89 20.86
C ASN A 238 27.70 13.19 20.25
N GLY A 239 28.04 12.59 19.11
CA GLY A 239 29.37 12.68 18.51
C GLY A 239 30.44 12.07 19.43
N SER A 240 30.13 10.97 20.17
CA SER A 240 31.02 10.35 21.14
C SER A 240 31.10 8.85 20.98
N GLY A 241 32.30 8.25 21.09
CA GLY A 241 32.50 6.79 20.96
C GLY A 241 32.05 5.97 22.18
N ILE A 242 31.85 6.61 23.31
CA ILE A 242 31.43 5.96 24.57
C ILE A 242 30.33 6.80 25.22
N LEU A 243 29.33 6.15 25.81
CA LEU A 243 28.26 6.79 26.57
C LEU A 243 28.80 7.86 27.56
N GLY A 244 28.46 9.12 27.33
CA GLY A 244 28.78 10.24 28.21
C GLY A 244 30.19 10.85 28.07
N LYS A 245 31.05 10.39 27.18
CA LYS A 245 32.37 11.02 26.93
C LYS A 245 32.39 11.74 25.58
N LYS A 246 32.56 13.04 25.62
CA LYS A 246 32.75 13.91 24.45
C LYS A 246 34.19 13.83 23.90
N GLU A 247 34.43 14.52 22.79
CA GLU A 247 35.67 14.56 22.01
C GLU A 247 36.96 14.49 22.85
N GLY A 248 37.93 13.71 22.35
CA GLY A 248 39.26 13.55 22.93
C GLY A 248 39.52 12.20 23.61
N SER A 249 38.55 11.29 23.68
CA SER A 249 38.77 9.92 24.10
C SER A 249 39.10 9.03 22.88
N ASP A 250 40.00 8.05 23.05
CA ASP A 250 40.37 7.11 21.97
C ASP A 250 39.15 6.40 21.39
N GLY A 251 38.14 6.08 22.20
CA GLY A 251 36.91 5.46 21.76
C GLY A 251 36.05 6.34 20.85
N ALA A 252 36.03 7.67 21.05
CA ALA A 252 35.30 8.58 20.17
C ALA A 252 35.94 8.67 18.78
N LYS A 253 37.28 8.67 18.72
CA LYS A 253 38.02 8.70 17.47
C LYS A 253 37.84 7.40 16.69
N LEU A 254 37.86 6.25 17.37
CA LEU A 254 37.64 4.93 16.75
C LEU A 254 36.23 4.87 16.12
N LEU A 255 35.19 5.25 16.86
CA LEU A 255 33.82 5.32 16.30
C LEU A 255 33.75 6.24 15.07
N GLN A 256 34.40 7.40 15.12
CA GLN A 256 34.40 8.36 14.02
C GLN A 256 35.02 7.77 12.75
N ASP A 257 36.12 7.05 12.85
CA ASP A 257 36.82 6.47 11.71
C ASP A 257 36.05 5.26 11.14
N ASP A 258 35.50 4.40 12.00
CA ASP A 258 34.65 3.29 11.59
C ASP A 258 33.37 3.77 10.92
N TYR A 259 32.74 4.83 11.44
CA TYR A 259 31.54 5.39 10.87
C TYR A 259 31.80 6.04 9.52
N LYS A 260 32.92 6.77 9.34
CA LYS A 260 33.32 7.32 8.02
C LYS A 260 33.50 6.21 6.97
N ASN A 261 34.18 5.12 7.35
CA ASN A 261 34.38 3.97 6.46
C ASN A 261 33.06 3.32 6.08
N TYR A 262 32.15 3.14 7.03
CA TYR A 262 30.82 2.63 6.80
C TYR A 262 30.01 3.49 5.84
N ILE A 263 29.92 4.79 6.08
CA ILE A 263 29.18 5.73 5.22
C ILE A 263 29.74 5.74 3.79
N SER A 264 31.04 5.65 3.61
CA SER A 264 31.65 5.57 2.28
C SER A 264 31.22 4.34 1.48
N GLN A 265 31.00 3.21 2.15
CA GLN A 265 30.51 1.97 1.55
C GLN A 265 28.98 2.00 1.32
N LEU A 266 28.23 2.63 2.23
CA LEU A 266 26.77 2.75 2.13
C LEU A 266 26.35 3.62 0.98
N SER A 267 27.11 4.65 0.61
CA SER A 267 26.78 5.60 -0.45
C SER A 267 26.56 4.99 -1.84
N THR A 268 26.98 3.74 -2.04
CA THR A 268 26.76 2.99 -3.28
C THR A 268 25.41 2.25 -3.32
N LYS A 269 24.70 2.18 -2.21
CA LYS A 269 23.42 1.46 -2.08
C LYS A 269 22.25 2.44 -2.04
N SER A 270 21.15 2.06 -2.66
CA SER A 270 19.91 2.84 -2.66
C SER A 270 18.71 1.95 -2.29
N GLY A 271 17.54 2.54 -2.12
CA GLY A 271 16.29 1.80 -1.94
C GLY A 271 15.66 1.92 -0.56
N TYR A 272 16.22 2.71 0.36
CA TYR A 272 15.54 3.10 1.60
C TYR A 272 15.30 4.62 1.57
N VAL A 273 14.06 5.02 1.39
CA VAL A 273 13.66 6.44 1.29
C VAL A 273 12.86 6.82 2.51
N ILE A 274 13.30 7.86 3.21
CA ILE A 274 12.61 8.45 4.34
C ILE A 274 12.00 9.76 3.89
N VAL A 275 10.74 9.98 4.24
CA VAL A 275 10.04 11.25 4.04
C VAL A 275 9.45 11.73 5.36
N THR A 276 9.43 13.05 5.52
CA THR A 276 8.98 13.77 6.71
C THR A 276 7.91 14.79 6.31
N PRO A 277 7.26 15.48 7.25
CA PRO A 277 6.35 16.59 6.92
C PRO A 277 6.98 17.66 6.02
N ASP A 278 8.30 17.86 6.08
CA ASP A 278 9.00 18.87 5.27
C ASP A 278 8.88 18.57 3.76
N ASP A 279 8.86 17.28 3.39
CA ASP A 279 8.67 16.83 2.00
C ASP A 279 7.26 17.12 1.47
N PHE A 280 6.33 17.47 2.36
CA PHE A 280 4.94 17.80 2.07
C PHE A 280 4.60 19.26 2.42
N GLY A 281 5.58 20.16 2.40
CA GLY A 281 5.39 21.59 2.71
C GLY A 281 5.10 21.88 4.17
N GLY A 282 5.66 21.12 5.10
CA GLY A 282 5.51 21.26 6.55
C GLY A 282 4.17 20.74 7.10
N ARG A 283 3.42 19.96 6.32
CA ARG A 283 2.12 19.40 6.72
C ARG A 283 2.14 17.87 6.77
N LYS A 284 1.15 17.31 7.46
CA LYS A 284 0.91 15.87 7.47
C LYS A 284 0.43 15.41 6.08
N PRO A 285 1.03 14.37 5.49
CA PRO A 285 0.58 13.84 4.21
C PRO A 285 -0.72 13.05 4.33
N THR A 286 -1.36 12.84 3.19
CA THR A 286 -2.45 11.89 3.01
C THR A 286 -1.92 10.54 2.53
N ILE A 287 -2.71 9.48 2.64
CA ILE A 287 -2.36 8.16 2.08
C ILE A 287 -2.20 8.23 0.55
N GLY A 288 -2.99 9.04 -0.14
CA GLY A 288 -2.88 9.23 -1.59
C GLY A 288 -1.57 9.85 -2.04
N GLU A 289 -0.99 10.75 -1.24
CA GLU A 289 0.33 11.32 -1.50
C GLU A 289 1.44 10.28 -1.31
N LEU A 290 1.36 9.46 -0.27
CA LEU A 290 2.28 8.33 -0.09
C LEU A 290 2.14 7.28 -1.21
N GLU A 291 0.91 7.03 -1.71
CA GLU A 291 0.69 6.17 -2.88
C GLU A 291 1.46 6.67 -4.11
N THR A 292 1.32 7.96 -4.40
CA THR A 292 1.98 8.60 -5.55
C THR A 292 3.50 8.45 -5.46
N LEU A 293 4.05 8.69 -4.26
CA LEU A 293 5.48 8.58 -4.00
C LEU A 293 5.96 7.12 -4.07
N ALA A 294 5.24 6.18 -3.46
CA ALA A 294 5.56 4.76 -3.50
C ALA A 294 5.61 4.20 -4.93
N LYS A 295 4.66 4.62 -5.80
CA LYS A 295 4.69 4.27 -7.23
C LYS A 295 5.90 4.84 -7.94
N LYS A 296 6.23 6.12 -7.70
CA LYS A 296 7.39 6.80 -8.31
C LYS A 296 8.71 6.12 -7.93
N LEU A 297 8.84 5.70 -6.67
CA LEU A 297 10.04 5.04 -6.14
C LEU A 297 10.09 3.54 -6.45
N GLY A 298 8.96 2.94 -6.82
CA GLY A 298 8.83 1.50 -6.98
C GLY A 298 9.04 0.75 -5.65
N SER A 299 8.48 1.27 -4.55
CA SER A 299 8.66 0.73 -3.21
C SER A 299 8.01 -0.63 -3.05
N ASP A 300 8.69 -1.54 -2.34
CA ASP A 300 8.20 -2.90 -2.05
C ASP A 300 7.51 -3.01 -0.70
N MET A 301 7.80 -2.08 0.22
CA MET A 301 7.18 -1.98 1.54
C MET A 301 7.03 -0.52 1.94
N ILE A 302 5.95 -0.20 2.65
CA ILE A 302 5.66 1.16 3.13
C ILE A 302 5.55 1.12 4.65
N ILE A 303 6.24 2.02 5.33
CA ILE A 303 6.18 2.20 6.79
C ILE A 303 5.61 3.58 7.09
N ILE A 304 4.63 3.67 8.01
CA ILE A 304 3.96 4.91 8.40
C ILE A 304 4.10 5.10 9.91
N ASP A 305 4.96 6.00 10.34
CA ASP A 305 5.19 6.37 11.74
C ASP A 305 4.73 7.81 11.97
N GLN A 306 3.48 8.03 12.40
CA GLN A 306 2.43 7.14 12.82
C GLN A 306 1.05 7.59 12.31
N LEU A 307 0.01 6.77 12.50
CA LEU A 307 -1.38 7.02 12.12
C LEU A 307 -1.89 8.43 12.47
N SER A 308 -1.66 8.89 13.70
CA SER A 308 -2.10 10.22 14.18
C SER A 308 -1.40 11.41 13.51
N LEU A 309 -0.34 11.14 12.76
CA LEU A 309 0.43 12.13 12.00
C LEU A 309 0.14 12.09 10.50
N MET A 310 -0.95 11.43 10.12
CA MET A 310 -1.52 11.45 8.78
C MET A 310 -2.71 12.41 8.69
N THR A 311 -3.04 12.84 7.49
CA THR A 311 -4.23 13.64 7.18
C THR A 311 -5.32 12.76 6.59
N ASP A 312 -6.54 12.82 7.17
CA ASP A 312 -7.73 12.22 6.57
C ASP A 312 -8.19 13.05 5.37
N GLN A 313 -8.29 12.42 4.20
CA GLN A 313 -8.77 13.07 2.96
C GLN A 313 -10.25 13.46 3.05
N SER A 314 -11.04 12.71 3.81
CA SER A 314 -12.48 12.92 3.96
C SER A 314 -12.82 14.05 4.92
N ARG A 315 -11.84 14.60 5.67
CA ARG A 315 -12.01 15.68 6.67
C ARG A 315 -13.09 15.35 7.69
N ALA A 316 -13.00 14.16 8.29
CA ALA A 316 -13.96 13.70 9.29
C ALA A 316 -14.01 14.62 10.52
N ASP A 317 -15.21 14.76 11.11
CA ASP A 317 -15.47 15.66 12.24
C ASP A 317 -14.81 15.22 13.56
N THR A 318 -14.44 13.94 13.67
CA THR A 318 -13.82 13.39 14.90
C THR A 318 -12.54 12.62 14.60
N PRO A 319 -11.55 12.65 15.51
CA PRO A 319 -10.31 11.88 15.36
C PRO A 319 -10.55 10.38 15.17
N ARG A 320 -11.58 9.83 15.84
CA ARG A 320 -11.95 8.42 15.72
C ARG A 320 -12.33 8.05 14.28
N ILE A 321 -13.17 8.86 13.63
CA ILE A 321 -13.59 8.62 12.25
C ILE A 321 -12.39 8.86 11.31
N ALA A 322 -11.61 9.90 11.54
CA ALA A 322 -10.41 10.19 10.75
C ALA A 322 -9.42 9.02 10.76
N TYR A 323 -9.14 8.43 11.93
CA TYR A 323 -8.22 7.28 12.03
C TYR A 323 -8.78 6.02 11.36
N ASN A 324 -10.09 5.81 11.42
CA ASN A 324 -10.72 4.73 10.68
C ASN A 324 -10.54 4.93 9.17
N ASN A 325 -10.83 6.12 8.64
CA ASN A 325 -10.69 6.43 7.21
C ASN A 325 -9.22 6.28 6.76
N ILE A 326 -8.25 6.82 7.51
CA ILE A 326 -6.83 6.70 7.18
C ILE A 326 -6.40 5.22 7.15
N SER A 327 -6.85 4.41 8.11
CA SER A 327 -6.51 2.98 8.14
C SER A 327 -7.18 2.18 7.01
N GLU A 328 -8.40 2.56 6.61
CA GLU A 328 -9.08 2.00 5.44
C GLU A 328 -8.33 2.37 4.16
N ASP A 329 -7.97 3.63 3.99
CA ASP A 329 -7.17 4.12 2.86
C ASP A 329 -5.81 3.39 2.80
N ALA A 330 -5.15 3.16 3.95
CA ALA A 330 -3.90 2.42 4.00
C ALA A 330 -4.07 0.94 3.62
N PHE A 331 -5.17 0.31 3.99
CA PHE A 331 -5.50 -1.04 3.52
C PHE A 331 -5.77 -1.06 2.02
N MET A 332 -6.53 -0.09 1.51
CA MET A 332 -6.75 0.04 0.06
C MET A 332 -5.45 0.32 -0.70
N LEU A 333 -4.53 1.10 -0.12
CA LEU A 333 -3.18 1.31 -0.65
C LEU A 333 -2.44 -0.01 -0.80
N SER A 334 -2.43 -0.86 0.25
CA SER A 334 -1.76 -2.16 0.20
C SER A 334 -2.30 -3.06 -0.91
N LYS A 335 -3.63 -3.09 -1.10
CA LYS A 335 -4.30 -3.83 -2.18
C LYS A 335 -3.94 -3.30 -3.57
N LYS A 336 -3.98 -1.99 -3.74
CA LYS A 336 -3.77 -1.31 -5.02
C LYS A 336 -2.33 -1.45 -5.52
N LEU A 337 -1.36 -1.39 -4.60
CA LEU A 337 0.05 -1.58 -4.92
C LEU A 337 0.48 -3.04 -4.90
N GLY A 338 -0.28 -3.92 -4.25
CA GLY A 338 0.12 -5.31 -3.98
C GLY A 338 1.32 -5.41 -3.03
N LYS A 339 1.51 -4.43 -2.14
CA LYS A 339 2.68 -4.29 -1.25
C LYS A 339 2.24 -4.18 0.22
N PRO A 340 3.00 -4.76 1.18
CA PRO A 340 2.70 -4.60 2.60
C PRO A 340 2.86 -3.16 3.07
N VAL A 341 1.92 -2.74 3.93
CA VAL A 341 1.94 -1.46 4.64
C VAL A 341 2.03 -1.74 6.14
N ILE A 342 3.05 -1.21 6.80
CA ILE A 342 3.20 -1.25 8.25
C ILE A 342 2.88 0.14 8.79
N MET A 343 1.90 0.24 9.68
CA MET A 343 1.46 1.50 10.26
C MET A 343 1.51 1.42 11.78
N LEU A 344 2.13 2.43 12.39
CA LEU A 344 2.19 2.54 13.84
C LEU A 344 0.96 3.26 14.39
N ALA A 345 0.40 2.73 15.47
CA ALA A 345 -0.72 3.32 16.19
C ALA A 345 -0.45 3.37 17.69
N GLN A 346 -0.92 4.41 18.35
CA GLN A 346 -0.77 4.56 19.79
C GLN A 346 -1.93 3.89 20.53
N ALA A 347 -1.64 3.17 21.61
CA ALA A 347 -2.67 2.62 22.48
C ALA A 347 -3.31 3.70 23.37
N ASN A 348 -4.63 3.56 23.65
CA ASN A 348 -5.37 4.50 24.48
C ASN A 348 -4.86 4.47 25.92
N ARG A 349 -4.60 5.68 26.47
CA ARG A 349 -4.06 5.83 27.83
C ARG A 349 -5.04 5.36 28.91
N GLU A 350 -6.34 5.55 28.72
CA GLU A 350 -7.37 5.21 29.73
C GLU A 350 -7.64 3.72 29.82
N ALA A 351 -7.75 3.04 28.68
CA ALA A 351 -7.96 1.58 28.63
C ALA A 351 -6.79 0.81 29.25
N VAL A 352 -5.58 1.39 29.24
CA VAL A 352 -4.37 0.74 29.76
C VAL A 352 -4.10 1.04 31.24
N LYS A 353 -4.68 2.07 31.84
CA LYS A 353 -4.49 2.43 33.27
C LYS A 353 -4.94 1.30 34.22
N ASN A 354 -5.91 0.52 33.82
CA ASN A 354 -6.51 -0.57 34.63
C ASN A 354 -5.81 -1.92 34.46
N LYS A 355 -4.77 -2.03 33.63
CA LYS A 355 -4.06 -3.30 33.39
C LYS A 355 -2.81 -3.42 34.26
N LYS A 356 -2.53 -4.67 34.70
CA LYS A 356 -1.31 -4.96 35.45
C LYS A 356 -0.07 -4.59 34.65
N LYS A 357 1.02 -4.21 35.37
CA LYS A 357 2.31 -3.87 34.77
C LYS A 357 2.78 -5.03 33.89
N GLY A 358 3.10 -4.77 32.61
CA GLY A 358 3.55 -5.82 31.66
C GLY A 358 2.48 -6.44 30.78
N GLN A 359 1.19 -6.13 30.96
CA GLN A 359 0.16 -6.61 30.01
C GLN A 359 0.18 -5.82 28.72
N SER A 360 0.20 -6.54 27.60
CA SER A 360 0.09 -5.94 26.27
C SER A 360 -1.29 -5.30 26.06
N PRO A 361 -1.39 -4.17 25.34
CA PRO A 361 -2.67 -3.65 24.88
C PRO A 361 -3.45 -4.68 24.07
N GLU A 362 -4.78 -4.72 24.28
CA GLU A 362 -5.72 -5.56 23.52
C GLU A 362 -6.26 -4.79 22.30
N LEU A 363 -7.02 -5.45 21.43
CA LEU A 363 -7.58 -4.82 20.22
C LEU A 363 -8.46 -3.61 20.55
N HIS A 364 -9.24 -3.67 21.63
CA HIS A 364 -10.09 -2.57 22.10
C HIS A 364 -9.31 -1.41 22.76
N ASP A 365 -8.04 -1.63 23.09
CA ASP A 365 -7.15 -0.57 23.63
C ASP A 365 -6.46 0.27 22.54
N LEU A 366 -6.66 -0.07 21.26
CA LEU A 366 -6.18 0.78 20.15
C LEU A 366 -6.80 2.17 20.29
N ALA A 367 -5.97 3.19 20.18
CA ALA A 367 -6.40 4.57 20.37
C ALA A 367 -7.61 4.87 19.46
N GLU A 368 -8.74 5.13 20.12
CA GLU A 368 -9.94 5.74 19.59
C GLU A 368 -10.74 4.96 18.53
N SER A 369 -10.33 3.77 18.02
CA SER A 369 -11.26 3.04 17.15
C SER A 369 -11.01 1.54 17.00
N ASP A 370 -12.08 0.76 17.24
CA ASP A 370 -12.18 -0.64 16.79
C ASP A 370 -12.03 -0.75 15.26
N GLY A 371 -12.34 0.30 14.52
CA GLY A 371 -12.23 0.35 13.06
C GLY A 371 -10.81 0.16 12.55
N VAL A 372 -9.80 0.76 13.20
CA VAL A 372 -8.38 0.58 12.83
C VAL A 372 -7.98 -0.89 12.91
N ALA A 373 -8.40 -1.59 14.00
CA ALA A 373 -8.17 -3.02 14.15
C ALA A 373 -8.94 -3.86 13.12
N GLN A 374 -10.15 -3.43 12.73
CA GLN A 374 -10.97 -4.12 11.73
C GLN A 374 -10.34 -4.06 10.34
N ASN A 375 -9.82 -2.91 9.93
CA ASN A 375 -9.18 -2.69 8.64
C ASN A 375 -7.84 -3.45 8.50
N ALA A 376 -7.11 -3.62 9.62
CA ALA A 376 -5.85 -4.34 9.62
C ALA A 376 -5.99 -5.82 9.24
N THR A 377 -5.03 -6.36 8.52
CA THR A 377 -4.88 -7.82 8.32
C THR A 377 -4.18 -8.46 9.50
N ARG A 378 -3.22 -7.72 10.10
CA ARG A 378 -2.52 -8.13 11.32
C ARG A 378 -2.43 -6.97 12.31
N VAL A 379 -2.50 -7.30 13.59
CA VAL A 379 -2.27 -6.37 14.69
C VAL A 379 -1.26 -6.97 15.65
N ILE A 380 -0.14 -6.27 15.84
CA ILE A 380 0.93 -6.65 16.76
C ILE A 380 0.96 -5.62 17.88
N SER A 381 0.78 -6.08 19.11
CA SER A 381 0.82 -5.23 20.29
C SER A 381 2.15 -5.39 21.02
N LEU A 382 2.81 -4.25 21.31
CA LEU A 382 4.11 -4.21 21.99
C LEU A 382 3.95 -3.94 23.49
N SER A 383 4.72 -4.66 24.28
CA SER A 383 4.93 -4.38 25.69
C SER A 383 6.36 -4.76 26.11
N VAL A 384 6.84 -4.16 27.19
CA VAL A 384 8.15 -4.51 27.78
C VAL A 384 7.91 -5.12 29.14
N ILE A 385 8.50 -6.29 29.39
CA ILE A 385 8.43 -7.03 30.64
C ILE A 385 9.86 -7.36 31.04
N ASP A 386 10.31 -6.85 32.19
CA ASP A 386 11.65 -7.09 32.74
C ASP A 386 12.79 -6.86 31.73
N GLY A 387 12.67 -5.80 30.91
CA GLY A 387 13.65 -5.45 29.88
C GLY A 387 13.51 -6.21 28.55
N ILE A 388 12.67 -7.24 28.49
CA ILE A 388 12.40 -8.03 27.29
C ILE A 388 11.24 -7.40 26.53
N LEU A 389 11.39 -7.21 25.23
CA LEU A 389 10.32 -6.74 24.36
C LEU A 389 9.45 -7.92 23.95
N LYS A 390 8.16 -7.78 24.15
CA LYS A 390 7.14 -8.75 23.79
C LYS A 390 6.30 -8.23 22.64
N LEU A 391 6.27 -8.98 21.54
CA LEU A 391 5.38 -8.79 20.41
C LEU A 391 4.22 -9.75 20.50
N SER A 392 3.01 -9.25 20.78
CA SER A 392 1.79 -10.07 20.88
C SER A 392 0.97 -9.96 19.60
N MET A 393 0.81 -11.07 18.87
CA MET A 393 -0.05 -11.15 17.68
C MET A 393 -1.52 -11.15 18.10
N LYS A 394 -2.16 -9.98 18.12
CA LYS A 394 -3.57 -9.83 18.56
C LYS A 394 -4.56 -10.14 17.44
N LYS A 395 -4.17 -9.94 16.19
CA LYS A 395 -4.93 -10.30 14.99
C LYS A 395 -3.99 -10.83 13.92
N ASN A 396 -4.34 -11.94 13.30
CA ASN A 396 -3.68 -12.47 12.11
C ASN A 396 -4.75 -13.08 11.19
N ARG A 397 -5.10 -12.38 10.12
CA ARG A 397 -6.14 -12.83 9.17
C ARG A 397 -5.75 -14.13 8.46
N TYR A 398 -4.45 -14.36 8.30
CA TYR A 398 -3.93 -15.49 7.51
C TYR A 398 -3.24 -16.57 8.35
N GLY A 399 -3.36 -16.51 9.68
CA GLY A 399 -2.66 -17.43 10.57
C GLY A 399 -3.21 -17.47 12.00
N ILE A 400 -2.35 -17.88 12.92
CA ILE A 400 -2.70 -18.07 14.32
C ILE A 400 -2.68 -16.74 15.07
N ASN A 401 -3.72 -16.47 15.86
CA ASN A 401 -3.84 -15.33 16.76
C ASN A 401 -3.31 -15.66 18.17
N ASN A 402 -3.13 -14.65 19.01
CA ASN A 402 -2.77 -14.75 20.43
C ASN A 402 -1.47 -15.55 20.67
N LYS A 403 -0.50 -15.35 19.80
CA LYS A 403 0.88 -15.83 19.99
C LYS A 403 1.78 -14.66 20.32
N ASP A 404 2.72 -14.92 21.22
CA ASP A 404 3.71 -13.95 21.67
C ASP A 404 5.09 -14.33 21.12
N VAL A 405 5.82 -13.34 20.67
CA VAL A 405 7.24 -13.44 20.32
C VAL A 405 8.02 -12.60 21.31
N MET A 406 8.93 -13.24 22.03
CA MET A 406 9.80 -12.59 23.02
C MET A 406 11.12 -12.20 22.35
N VAL A 407 11.56 -10.96 22.57
CA VAL A 407 12.71 -10.41 21.86
C VAL A 407 13.65 -9.73 22.87
N MET A 408 14.88 -10.17 22.89
CA MET A 408 15.97 -9.42 23.52
C MET A 408 16.31 -8.23 22.63
N TRP A 409 16.45 -7.06 23.22
CA TRP A 409 16.78 -5.84 22.48
C TRP A 409 17.72 -4.92 23.25
N ASP A 410 18.65 -4.35 22.53
CA ASP A 410 19.46 -3.22 22.97
C ASP A 410 19.40 -2.15 21.89
N ILE A 411 18.58 -1.12 22.13
CA ILE A 411 18.38 -0.03 21.17
C ILE A 411 19.61 0.85 20.99
N ASN A 412 20.53 0.87 21.96
CA ASN A 412 21.75 1.65 21.82
C ASN A 412 22.76 0.94 20.92
N ALA A 413 22.80 -0.39 20.97
CA ALA A 413 23.67 -1.21 20.12
C ALA A 413 22.97 -1.78 18.87
N GLY A 414 21.67 -1.54 18.71
CA GLY A 414 20.88 -2.01 17.56
C GLY A 414 20.65 -3.52 17.53
N TYR A 415 20.78 -4.19 18.67
CA TYR A 415 20.52 -5.62 18.75
C TYR A 415 19.05 -5.87 19.04
N ILE A 416 18.39 -6.57 18.09
CA ILE A 416 17.00 -7.05 18.22
C ILE A 416 17.02 -8.52 17.78
N LYS A 417 16.89 -9.45 18.72
CA LYS A 417 17.01 -10.89 18.48
C LYS A 417 15.90 -11.66 19.19
N PRO A 418 15.37 -12.74 18.59
CA PRO A 418 14.40 -13.60 19.27
C PRO A 418 15.00 -14.20 20.54
N LEU A 419 14.20 -14.21 21.60
CA LEU A 419 14.56 -15.00 22.78
C LEU A 419 14.25 -16.47 22.48
N LEU A 420 15.28 -17.33 22.41
CA LEU A 420 15.11 -18.74 22.20
C LEU A 420 14.53 -19.36 23.48
N GLU A 421 13.37 -20.02 23.39
CA GLU A 421 12.90 -20.89 24.47
C GLU A 421 13.85 -22.08 24.58
N ASN A 422 14.57 -22.19 25.68
CA ASN A 422 15.28 -23.43 26.00
C ASN A 422 14.24 -24.54 26.12
N LYS A 423 14.22 -25.51 25.21
CA LYS A 423 13.54 -26.77 25.43
C LYS A 423 14.12 -27.37 26.72
N GLU A 424 13.31 -27.46 27.75
CA GLU A 424 13.72 -28.11 28.99
C GLU A 424 14.31 -29.49 28.68
N GLY A 425 15.60 -29.66 28.96
CA GLY A 425 16.24 -30.97 28.91
C GLY A 425 17.72 -31.05 28.54
N GLU A 426 18.29 -30.02 27.92
CA GLU A 426 19.75 -30.05 27.69
C GLU A 426 20.41 -28.89 28.44
N LYS A 427 21.21 -29.25 29.48
CA LYS A 427 22.22 -28.35 30.04
C LYS A 427 23.24 -28.07 28.94
N GLY A 428 22.94 -27.12 28.07
CA GLY A 428 23.90 -26.54 27.14
C GLY A 428 24.71 -25.52 27.87
N GLU A 429 26.01 -25.71 27.90
CA GLU A 429 26.98 -24.71 28.29
C GLU A 429 26.74 -23.40 27.55
N ALA A 430 26.75 -22.30 28.31
CA ALA A 430 26.72 -20.98 27.75
C ALA A 430 27.93 -20.82 26.85
N GLU A 431 27.73 -20.80 25.54
CA GLU A 431 28.77 -20.33 24.62
C GLU A 431 29.01 -18.84 24.96
N ASP A 432 30.20 -18.64 25.49
CA ASP A 432 30.77 -17.33 25.82
C ASP A 432 31.00 -16.58 24.51
N TYR A 433 29.99 -15.79 24.10
CA TYR A 433 30.17 -14.80 23.05
C TYR A 433 30.87 -13.61 23.67
N GLY A 434 32.20 -13.61 23.59
CA GLY A 434 33.06 -12.49 24.02
C GLY A 434 32.55 -11.16 23.41
N PHE A 435 32.24 -10.22 24.30
CA PHE A 435 32.00 -8.82 24.03
C PHE A 435 33.30 -8.06 23.88
#